data_e02c5b992aa05082c9235dd1a7acd14a
#
_entry.id   e02c5b992aa05082c9235dd1a7acd14a
#
_cell.length_a   1.000
_cell.length_b   1.000
_cell.length_c   1.000
_cell.angle_alpha   90.00
_cell.angle_beta   90.00
_cell.angle_gamma   90.00
#
_symmetry.space_group_name_H-M   'P 1'
#
loop_
_entity.id
_entity.type
_entity.pdbx_description
1 polymer ?
#
loop_
_entity_poly.entity_id
_entity_poly.type
_entity_poly.pdbx_seq_one_letter_code
_entity_poly.pdbx_strand_id
1 'polypeptide(L)'
;MDEYVVTKELLKHFRDFFDNYEKGIHNNTDKMGVWISGFFGSGKSHFLKILSYLLKNSVVEGKRAIEYFTDGKKIDDPMLIAKMTNSGTISSDVMLFNIDSKGSAKVGSGKEAIVEVFMKVFNEMQGYCGSIPYLAEFERQLDNEGRFEEFKEKFQEIAGAPWEKKRQAFAVIQDKIVKTIVAMDFMSEEAARNWCKNAKGSYDLSIEKFVSLVKEYCEKKGPNHHVIFLVDEIGQYIADDTQLMLNLQTIVEDLGTACRGKAWVIVTSQEDIDSITKTKGNDFSKIQGRFDTRLSLSASNVDEVIRKRILEKNEIAESALKLLYEQKESIIKNLITFTADTADKKLYTDKTCLLYTSDAADEAR
;
A
#
# COMPACT_ATOMS: atom_id res chain seq x y z
N MET A 1 5.80 -9.67 11.93
CA MET A 1 7.02 -9.00 11.43
C MET A 1 8.26 -9.85 11.60
N ASP A 2 8.46 -10.54 12.72
CA ASP A 2 9.64 -11.40 12.96
C ASP A 2 9.82 -12.50 11.92
N GLU A 3 8.72 -13.05 11.47
CA GLU A 3 8.73 -14.16 10.53
C GLU A 3 8.92 -13.75 9.05
N TYR A 4 8.94 -12.45 8.74
CA TYR A 4 9.15 -11.99 7.37
C TYR A 4 10.60 -12.18 6.95
N VAL A 5 10.82 -12.94 5.91
CA VAL A 5 12.15 -13.19 5.34
C VAL A 5 12.46 -12.12 4.30
N VAL A 6 13.58 -11.44 4.47
CA VAL A 6 14.13 -10.55 3.45
C VAL A 6 15.07 -11.38 2.58
N THR A 7 14.63 -11.66 1.33
CA THR A 7 15.45 -12.33 0.32
C THR A 7 16.38 -11.33 -0.37
N LYS A 8 17.37 -11.81 -1.13
CA LYS A 8 18.24 -10.94 -1.93
C LYS A 8 17.46 -10.01 -2.87
N GLU A 9 16.42 -10.55 -3.51
CA GLU A 9 15.51 -9.77 -4.38
C GLU A 9 14.75 -8.72 -3.59
N LEU A 10 14.15 -9.08 -2.46
CA LEU A 10 13.43 -8.13 -1.61
C LEU A 10 14.34 -7.07 -1.03
N LEU A 11 15.59 -7.40 -0.71
CA LEU A 11 16.58 -6.42 -0.27
C LEU A 11 16.84 -5.36 -1.35
N LYS A 12 16.96 -5.77 -2.62
CA LYS A 12 17.06 -4.85 -3.75
C LYS A 12 15.80 -3.98 -3.87
N HIS A 13 14.61 -4.57 -3.78
CA HIS A 13 13.36 -3.82 -3.87
C HIS A 13 13.17 -2.83 -2.72
N PHE A 14 13.57 -3.18 -1.50
CA PHE A 14 13.59 -2.23 -0.39
C PHE A 14 14.56 -1.08 -0.66
N ARG A 15 15.75 -1.37 -1.22
CA ARG A 15 16.72 -0.33 -1.57
C ARG A 15 16.15 0.61 -2.63
N ASP A 16 15.64 0.08 -3.74
CA ASP A 16 15.06 0.87 -4.82
C ASP A 16 13.86 1.72 -4.33
N PHE A 17 13.03 1.16 -3.46
CA PHE A 17 11.89 1.87 -2.87
C PHE A 17 12.34 3.00 -1.94
N PHE A 18 13.18 2.71 -0.94
CA PHE A 18 13.57 3.71 0.04
C PHE A 18 14.51 4.78 -0.54
N ASP A 19 15.27 4.48 -1.60
CA ASP A 19 16.05 5.47 -2.36
C ASP A 19 15.15 6.53 -3.00
N ASN A 20 14.01 6.13 -3.54
CA ASN A 20 13.04 7.05 -4.13
C ASN A 20 12.18 7.74 -3.08
N TYR A 21 11.76 7.03 -2.03
CA TYR A 21 10.99 7.63 -0.95
C TYR A 21 11.78 8.72 -0.21
N GLU A 22 13.07 8.52 0.02
CA GLU A 22 13.96 9.52 0.63
C GLU A 22 14.08 10.80 -0.21
N LYS A 23 14.07 10.70 -1.54
CA LYS A 23 14.01 11.88 -2.42
C LYS A 23 12.75 12.72 -2.16
N GLY A 24 11.63 12.06 -1.90
CA GLY A 24 10.39 12.72 -1.51
C GLY A 24 10.46 13.45 -0.17
N ILE A 25 11.22 12.91 0.78
CA ILE A 25 11.43 13.53 2.10
C ILE A 25 12.27 14.82 2.00
N HIS A 26 13.34 14.78 1.23
CA HIS A 26 14.33 15.86 1.17
C HIS A 26 14.15 16.84 0.03
N ASN A 27 13.53 16.41 -1.06
CA ASN A 27 13.36 17.20 -2.25
C ASN A 27 11.91 17.19 -2.71
N ASN A 28 11.46 18.32 -3.22
CA ASN A 28 10.18 18.38 -3.91
C ASN A 28 10.24 17.52 -5.17
N THR A 29 9.60 16.36 -5.15
CA THR A 29 9.49 15.45 -6.28
C THR A 29 8.03 15.31 -6.72
N ASP A 30 7.79 15.15 -8.01
CA ASP A 30 6.50 14.79 -8.60
C ASP A 30 6.38 13.27 -8.89
N LYS A 31 7.47 12.51 -8.62
CA LYS A 31 7.57 11.07 -8.90
C LYS A 31 7.20 10.24 -7.69
N MET A 32 5.91 10.15 -7.40
CA MET A 32 5.38 9.48 -6.21
C MET A 32 4.58 8.21 -6.52
N GLY A 33 4.59 7.76 -7.77
CA GLY A 33 3.99 6.51 -8.20
C GLY A 33 4.97 5.33 -8.05
N VAL A 34 4.52 4.24 -7.43
CA VAL A 34 5.26 2.98 -7.35
C VAL A 34 4.42 1.86 -7.92
N TRP A 35 4.97 1.11 -8.87
CA TRP A 35 4.33 -0.04 -9.50
C TRP A 35 5.01 -1.33 -9.08
N ILE A 36 4.26 -2.22 -8.41
CA ILE A 36 4.75 -3.52 -7.96
C ILE A 36 4.09 -4.58 -8.82
N SER A 37 4.88 -5.23 -9.68
CA SER A 37 4.42 -6.32 -10.56
C SER A 37 4.86 -7.69 -10.07
N GLY A 38 4.27 -8.75 -10.61
CA GLY A 38 4.68 -10.13 -10.37
C GLY A 38 3.52 -11.11 -10.52
N PHE A 39 3.82 -12.36 -10.79
CA PHE A 39 2.83 -13.42 -10.96
C PHE A 39 2.00 -13.67 -9.69
N PHE A 40 0.90 -14.42 -9.87
CA PHE A 40 0.12 -14.89 -8.73
C PHE A 40 1.01 -15.71 -7.77
N GLY A 41 0.91 -15.40 -6.47
CA GLY A 41 1.73 -16.07 -5.45
C GLY A 41 3.16 -15.53 -5.26
N SER A 42 3.62 -14.53 -6.04
CA SER A 42 4.96 -13.94 -5.88
C SER A 42 5.15 -13.09 -4.59
N GLY A 43 4.11 -12.93 -3.77
CA GLY A 43 4.19 -12.20 -2.50
C GLY A 43 3.91 -10.69 -2.58
N LYS A 44 3.37 -10.16 -3.70
CA LYS A 44 3.05 -8.73 -3.88
C LYS A 44 2.23 -8.12 -2.74
N SER A 45 1.08 -8.72 -2.45
CA SER A 45 0.18 -8.22 -1.38
C SER A 45 0.85 -8.30 -0.01
N HIS A 46 1.70 -9.30 0.21
CA HIS A 46 2.48 -9.42 1.45
C HIS A 46 3.54 -8.32 1.54
N PHE A 47 4.29 -8.09 0.46
CA PHE A 47 5.26 -7.00 0.38
C PHE A 47 4.59 -5.63 0.56
N LEU A 48 3.44 -5.40 -0.08
CA LEU A 48 2.64 -4.18 0.09
C LEU A 48 2.21 -3.98 1.55
N LYS A 49 1.78 -5.06 2.22
CA LYS A 49 1.43 -5.05 3.63
C LYS A 49 2.63 -4.73 4.54
N ILE A 50 3.80 -5.29 4.24
CA ILE A 50 5.03 -4.97 4.97
C ILE A 50 5.41 -3.49 4.79
N LEU A 51 5.35 -2.98 3.56
CA LEU A 51 5.57 -1.55 3.31
C LEU A 51 4.59 -0.68 4.12
N SER A 52 3.31 -1.09 4.25
CA SER A 52 2.35 -0.33 5.04
C SER A 52 2.74 -0.21 6.51
N TYR A 53 3.28 -1.28 7.10
CA TYR A 53 3.78 -1.25 8.49
C TYR A 53 5.04 -0.41 8.62
N LEU A 54 5.98 -0.52 7.68
CA LEU A 54 7.23 0.22 7.69
C LEU A 54 6.98 1.73 7.56
N LEU A 55 6.13 2.12 6.62
CA LEU A 55 5.81 3.54 6.35
C LEU A 55 4.98 4.17 7.47
N LYS A 56 4.05 3.43 8.06
CA LYS A 56 3.31 3.86 9.25
C LYS A 56 4.18 3.86 10.51
N ASN A 57 5.23 3.05 10.51
CA ASN A 57 6.15 2.83 11.63
C ASN A 57 5.45 2.61 12.97
N SER A 58 4.35 1.85 12.96
CA SER A 58 3.54 1.55 14.15
C SER A 58 4.34 0.73 15.14
N VAL A 59 4.04 0.91 16.43
CA VAL A 59 4.58 0.06 17.49
C VAL A 59 3.81 -1.26 17.50
N VAL A 60 4.52 -2.37 17.39
CA VAL A 60 3.99 -3.74 17.44
C VAL A 60 4.78 -4.48 18.53
N GLU A 61 4.10 -5.01 19.53
CA GLU A 61 4.75 -5.73 20.64
C GLU A 61 5.90 -4.95 21.32
N GLY A 62 5.70 -3.64 21.46
CA GLY A 62 6.67 -2.74 22.12
C GLY A 62 7.85 -2.29 21.26
N LYS A 63 7.93 -2.71 19.99
CA LYS A 63 9.00 -2.39 19.05
C LYS A 63 8.43 -1.68 17.81
N ARG A 64 9.11 -0.67 17.29
CA ARG A 64 8.69 0.00 16.05
C ARG A 64 8.85 -0.92 14.84
N ALA A 65 7.96 -0.81 13.87
CA ALA A 65 7.98 -1.67 12.68
C ALA A 65 9.33 -1.69 11.95
N ILE A 66 9.98 -0.55 11.83
CA ILE A 66 11.30 -0.43 11.19
C ILE A 66 12.38 -1.18 11.98
N GLU A 67 12.34 -1.18 13.30
CA GLU A 67 13.34 -1.83 14.14
C GLU A 67 13.41 -3.35 13.92
N TYR A 68 12.30 -3.99 13.52
CA TYR A 68 12.29 -5.41 13.13
C TYR A 68 13.14 -5.72 11.91
N PHE A 69 13.51 -4.73 11.12
CA PHE A 69 14.30 -4.87 9.91
C PHE A 69 15.72 -4.34 10.09
N THR A 70 15.92 -3.35 10.97
CA THR A 70 17.16 -2.61 11.10
C THR A 70 18.03 -3.03 12.31
N ASP A 71 17.57 -3.99 13.13
CA ASP A 71 18.32 -4.52 14.29
C ASP A 71 19.49 -5.45 13.91
N GLY A 72 19.87 -5.49 12.63
CA GLY A 72 20.98 -6.24 12.09
C GLY A 72 20.70 -7.72 11.77
N LYS A 73 19.47 -8.19 11.99
CA LYS A 73 19.13 -9.61 11.76
C LYS A 73 18.60 -9.88 10.35
N LYS A 74 17.89 -8.92 9.74
CA LYS A 74 17.24 -9.09 8.44
C LYS A 74 17.89 -8.30 7.33
N ILE A 75 18.42 -7.13 7.65
CA ILE A 75 19.11 -6.23 6.73
C ILE A 75 20.46 -5.86 7.36
N ASP A 76 21.52 -6.08 6.63
CA ASP A 76 22.90 -5.78 7.00
C ASP A 76 23.50 -4.62 6.18
N ASP A 77 22.67 -3.97 5.31
CA ASP A 77 23.05 -2.82 4.51
C ASP A 77 22.93 -1.51 5.31
N PRO A 78 24.04 -0.88 5.75
CA PRO A 78 24.00 0.32 6.59
C PRO A 78 23.30 1.51 5.91
N MET A 79 23.44 1.65 4.57
CA MET A 79 22.78 2.74 3.83
C MET A 79 21.27 2.56 3.81
N LEU A 80 20.80 1.35 3.54
CA LEU A 80 19.39 1.04 3.56
C LEU A 80 18.81 1.21 4.97
N ILE A 81 19.50 0.74 6.00
CA ILE A 81 19.12 0.93 7.41
C ILE A 81 18.95 2.42 7.74
N ALA A 82 19.91 3.26 7.33
CA ALA A 82 19.84 4.70 7.55
C ALA A 82 18.60 5.33 6.87
N LYS A 83 18.33 4.97 5.62
CA LYS A 83 17.16 5.47 4.86
C LYS A 83 15.83 5.01 5.46
N MET A 84 15.72 3.74 5.85
CA MET A 84 14.54 3.22 6.53
C MET A 84 14.32 3.92 7.88
N THR A 85 15.36 4.13 8.65
CA THR A 85 15.29 4.83 9.93
C THR A 85 14.85 6.28 9.75
N ASN A 86 15.41 6.99 8.75
CA ASN A 86 14.99 8.34 8.40
C ASN A 86 13.50 8.38 7.97
N SER A 87 13.07 7.44 7.13
CA SER A 87 11.66 7.31 6.72
C SER A 87 10.73 7.11 7.92
N GLY A 88 11.18 6.40 8.95
CA GLY A 88 10.43 6.17 10.17
C GLY A 88 10.25 7.39 11.07
N THR A 89 10.96 8.48 10.80
CA THR A 89 10.76 9.77 11.50
C THR A 89 9.61 10.58 10.90
N ILE A 90 9.18 10.24 9.68
CA ILE A 90 8.08 10.92 8.99
C ILE A 90 6.75 10.42 9.53
N SER A 91 5.90 11.32 9.95
CA SER A 91 4.51 11.00 10.28
C SER A 91 3.75 10.62 9.01
N SER A 92 3.05 9.50 9.00
CA SER A 92 2.37 9.03 7.79
C SER A 92 0.98 8.46 8.09
N ASP A 93 -0.01 8.88 7.32
CA ASP A 93 -1.30 8.22 7.24
C ASP A 93 -1.29 7.25 6.06
N VAL A 94 -1.33 5.96 6.37
CA VAL A 94 -1.18 4.86 5.42
C VAL A 94 -2.52 4.15 5.23
N MET A 95 -3.01 4.16 4.00
CA MET A 95 -4.27 3.52 3.61
C MET A 95 -3.97 2.31 2.71
N LEU A 96 -4.07 1.11 3.27
CA LEU A 96 -3.95 -0.15 2.53
C LEU A 96 -5.34 -0.69 2.22
N PHE A 97 -5.65 -0.86 0.95
CA PHE A 97 -6.93 -1.40 0.50
C PHE A 97 -6.81 -2.19 -0.80
N ASN A 98 -7.72 -3.16 -0.97
CA ASN A 98 -7.94 -3.82 -2.25
C ASN A 98 -9.02 -3.04 -2.99
N ILE A 99 -8.77 -2.68 -4.26
CA ILE A 99 -9.64 -1.79 -5.01
C ILE A 99 -10.99 -2.44 -5.33
N ASP A 100 -11.02 -3.73 -5.64
CA ASP A 100 -12.26 -4.47 -5.94
C ASP A 100 -13.19 -4.53 -4.73
N SER A 101 -12.62 -4.71 -3.53
CA SER A 101 -13.42 -4.80 -2.30
C SER A 101 -13.98 -3.46 -1.83
N LYS A 102 -13.35 -2.34 -2.22
CA LYS A 102 -13.77 -0.99 -1.85
C LYS A 102 -14.64 -0.34 -2.92
N GLY A 103 -14.52 -0.75 -4.17
CA GLY A 103 -15.45 -0.39 -5.24
C GLY A 103 -16.86 -0.91 -4.89
N SER A 104 -17.89 -0.10 -5.07
CA SER A 104 -19.27 -0.61 -4.98
C SER A 104 -19.59 -1.36 -6.28
N ALA A 105 -20.32 -2.47 -6.19
CA ALA A 105 -20.78 -3.24 -7.35
C ALA A 105 -21.65 -2.42 -8.35
N LYS A 106 -21.93 -1.16 -8.02
CA LYS A 106 -22.64 -0.15 -8.83
C LYS A 106 -21.73 0.98 -9.31
N VAL A 107 -20.41 0.95 -9.01
CA VAL A 107 -19.45 1.84 -9.66
C VAL A 107 -19.41 1.36 -11.10
N GLY A 108 -20.33 1.91 -11.87
CA GLY A 108 -20.42 1.65 -13.30
C GLY A 108 -19.08 2.02 -13.94
N SER A 109 -18.85 1.55 -15.13
CA SER A 109 -17.82 1.91 -16.11
C SER A 109 -17.70 3.42 -16.37
N GLY A 110 -17.68 4.24 -15.31
CA GLY A 110 -17.59 5.70 -15.36
C GLY A 110 -16.16 6.18 -15.26
N LYS A 111 -15.90 7.31 -15.90
CA LYS A 111 -14.58 7.99 -15.89
C LYS A 111 -14.02 8.29 -14.49
N GLU A 112 -14.82 8.17 -13.42
CA GLU A 112 -14.48 8.60 -12.06
C GLU A 112 -14.37 7.44 -11.06
N ALA A 113 -14.48 6.18 -11.53
CA ALA A 113 -14.54 5.03 -10.65
C ALA A 113 -13.34 4.89 -9.69
N ILE A 114 -12.12 5.18 -10.18
CA ILE A 114 -10.91 5.09 -9.35
C ILE A 114 -10.89 6.23 -8.32
N VAL A 115 -11.17 7.47 -8.72
CA VAL A 115 -11.17 8.61 -7.79
C VAL A 115 -12.26 8.46 -6.73
N GLU A 116 -13.40 7.84 -7.05
CA GLU A 116 -14.45 7.53 -6.08
C GLU A 116 -13.93 6.61 -4.96
N VAL A 117 -13.19 5.57 -5.31
CA VAL A 117 -12.60 4.66 -4.32
C VAL A 117 -11.53 5.36 -3.48
N PHE A 118 -10.66 6.15 -4.12
CA PHE A 118 -9.64 6.93 -3.41
C PHE A 118 -10.26 7.94 -2.44
N MET A 119 -11.29 8.69 -2.89
CA MET A 119 -12.02 9.63 -2.04
C MET A 119 -12.70 8.92 -0.87
N LYS A 120 -13.35 7.78 -1.12
CA LYS A 120 -13.99 6.96 -0.08
C LYS A 120 -13.00 6.56 1.01
N VAL A 121 -11.87 5.99 0.63
CA VAL A 121 -10.84 5.53 1.57
C VAL A 121 -10.20 6.70 2.32
N PHE A 122 -9.98 7.82 1.64
CA PHE A 122 -9.47 9.02 2.25
C PHE A 122 -10.44 9.64 3.27
N ASN A 123 -11.74 9.65 2.97
CA ASN A 123 -12.76 10.06 3.91
C ASN A 123 -12.84 9.12 5.13
N GLU A 124 -12.84 7.80 4.89
CA GLU A 124 -12.86 6.78 5.96
C GLU A 124 -11.65 6.92 6.89
N MET A 125 -10.48 7.19 6.37
CA MET A 125 -9.25 7.41 7.15
C MET A 125 -9.38 8.61 8.09
N GLN A 126 -10.04 9.67 7.66
CA GLN A 126 -10.31 10.85 8.48
C GLN A 126 -11.50 10.68 9.45
N GLY A 127 -12.21 9.55 9.41
CA GLY A 127 -13.40 9.29 10.22
C GLY A 127 -14.71 9.76 9.60
N TYR A 128 -14.67 10.33 8.39
CA TYR A 128 -15.86 10.78 7.66
C TYR A 128 -16.58 9.65 6.93
N CYS A 129 -17.77 9.93 6.43
CA CYS A 129 -18.60 8.97 5.70
C CYS A 129 -17.98 8.62 4.34
N GLY A 130 -17.41 7.42 4.18
CA GLY A 130 -16.82 7.02 2.91
C GLY A 130 -17.84 6.73 1.81
N SER A 131 -19.02 6.21 2.17
CA SER A 131 -20.04 5.76 1.20
C SER A 131 -20.94 6.86 0.63
N ILE A 132 -20.96 8.03 1.27
CA ILE A 132 -21.81 9.17 0.87
C ILE A 132 -20.92 10.43 0.81
N PRO A 133 -20.33 10.71 -0.37
CA PRO A 133 -19.30 11.75 -0.49
C PRO A 133 -19.77 13.17 -0.11
N TYR A 134 -21.02 13.54 -0.47
CA TYR A 134 -21.59 14.84 -0.07
C TYR A 134 -21.80 14.97 1.44
N LEU A 135 -22.00 13.84 2.13
CA LEU A 135 -22.11 13.82 3.58
C LEU A 135 -20.73 13.95 4.23
N ALA A 136 -19.71 13.30 3.67
CA ALA A 136 -18.34 13.49 4.12
C ALA A 136 -17.85 14.94 3.98
N GLU A 137 -18.30 15.65 2.93
CA GLU A 137 -18.02 17.08 2.78
C GLU A 137 -18.66 17.92 3.88
N PHE A 138 -19.89 17.61 4.25
CA PHE A 138 -20.55 18.28 5.37
C PHE A 138 -19.87 17.97 6.72
N GLU A 139 -19.50 16.70 6.96
CA GLU A 139 -18.74 16.31 8.17
C GLU A 139 -17.40 17.06 8.24
N ARG A 140 -16.71 17.19 7.11
CA ARG A 140 -15.45 17.94 7.02
C ARG A 140 -15.65 19.44 7.26
N GLN A 141 -16.74 20.00 6.77
CA GLN A 141 -17.06 21.41 7.06
C GLN A 141 -17.27 21.62 8.55
N LEU A 142 -18.08 20.78 9.21
CA LEU A 142 -18.26 20.84 10.66
C LEU A 142 -16.95 20.67 11.42
N ASP A 143 -16.07 19.77 10.97
CA ASP A 143 -14.77 19.54 11.62
C ASP A 143 -13.82 20.73 11.45
N ASN A 144 -13.81 21.38 10.30
CA ASN A 144 -13.02 22.58 10.04
C ASN A 144 -13.47 23.77 10.90
N GLU A 145 -14.75 23.82 11.26
CA GLU A 145 -15.30 24.82 12.19
C GLU A 145 -15.19 24.39 13.67
N GLY A 146 -14.62 23.19 13.94
CA GLY A 146 -14.47 22.63 15.29
C GLY A 146 -15.79 22.22 15.94
N ARG A 147 -16.85 21.99 15.14
CA ARG A 147 -18.21 21.72 15.59
C ARG A 147 -18.67 20.29 15.34
N PHE A 148 -17.80 19.42 14.82
CA PHE A 148 -18.22 18.07 14.45
C PHE A 148 -18.56 17.19 15.66
N GLU A 149 -17.81 17.31 16.77
CA GLU A 149 -18.13 16.58 17.99
C GLU A 149 -19.44 17.08 18.63
N GLU A 150 -19.67 18.38 18.66
CA GLU A 150 -20.95 18.98 19.08
C GLU A 150 -22.11 18.42 18.26
N PHE A 151 -21.92 18.30 16.92
CA PHE A 151 -22.93 17.72 16.04
C PHE A 151 -23.23 16.26 16.41
N LYS A 152 -22.22 15.43 16.66
CA LYS A 152 -22.40 14.02 17.03
C LYS A 152 -23.16 13.86 18.35
N GLU A 153 -22.81 14.66 19.35
CA GLU A 153 -23.48 14.65 20.65
C GLU A 153 -24.95 15.05 20.51
N LYS A 154 -25.24 16.17 19.85
CA LYS A 154 -26.58 16.64 19.60
C LYS A 154 -27.39 15.67 18.75
N PHE A 155 -26.78 15.07 17.72
CA PHE A 155 -27.45 14.06 16.92
C PHE A 155 -27.81 12.82 17.75
N GLN A 156 -26.92 12.37 18.64
CA GLN A 156 -27.20 11.24 19.52
C GLN A 156 -28.34 11.54 20.48
N GLU A 157 -28.43 12.74 21.02
CA GLU A 157 -29.57 13.19 21.87
C GLU A 157 -30.90 13.13 21.09
N ILE A 158 -30.93 13.63 19.86
CA ILE A 158 -32.14 13.74 19.04
C ILE A 158 -32.53 12.40 18.38
N ALA A 159 -31.53 11.64 17.92
CA ALA A 159 -31.74 10.43 17.17
C ALA A 159 -31.79 9.16 18.03
N GLY A 160 -31.32 9.22 19.28
CA GLY A 160 -31.23 8.08 20.20
C GLY A 160 -30.12 7.08 19.84
N ALA A 161 -29.20 7.43 18.93
CA ALA A 161 -28.09 6.57 18.52
C ALA A 161 -26.93 7.39 17.94
N PRO A 162 -25.69 6.88 18.03
CA PRO A 162 -24.51 7.56 17.49
C PRO A 162 -24.63 7.84 15.99
N TRP A 163 -24.06 8.97 15.58
CA TRP A 163 -24.03 9.42 14.18
C TRP A 163 -23.45 8.36 13.23
N GLU A 164 -22.31 7.78 13.56
CA GLU A 164 -21.60 6.81 12.74
C GLU A 164 -22.46 5.57 12.41
N LYS A 165 -23.37 5.19 13.31
CA LYS A 165 -24.28 4.05 13.10
C LYS A 165 -25.48 4.42 12.21
N LYS A 166 -25.83 5.69 12.11
CA LYS A 166 -27.05 6.15 11.41
C LYS A 166 -26.76 6.87 10.10
N ARG A 167 -25.60 7.46 9.91
CA ARG A 167 -25.27 8.29 8.75
C ARG A 167 -25.47 7.61 7.40
N GLN A 168 -25.29 6.28 7.33
CA GLN A 168 -25.55 5.49 6.11
C GLN A 168 -27.03 5.54 5.66
N ALA A 169 -27.94 5.75 6.58
CA ALA A 169 -29.37 5.87 6.31
C ALA A 169 -29.80 7.33 6.06
N PHE A 170 -28.91 8.17 5.51
CA PHE A 170 -29.10 9.61 5.29
C PHE A 170 -30.49 9.97 4.75
N ALA A 171 -30.94 9.24 3.71
CA ALA A 171 -32.25 9.51 3.09
C ALA A 171 -33.45 9.39 4.06
N VAL A 172 -33.34 8.57 5.10
CA VAL A 172 -34.39 8.30 6.08
C VAL A 172 -34.30 9.21 7.30
N ILE A 173 -33.11 9.68 7.63
CA ILE A 173 -32.86 10.43 8.86
C ILE A 173 -32.75 11.96 8.64
N GLN A 174 -33.11 12.46 7.46
CA GLN A 174 -32.96 13.89 7.12
C GLN A 174 -33.61 14.83 8.16
N ASP A 175 -34.83 14.51 8.64
CA ASP A 175 -35.51 15.33 9.66
C ASP A 175 -34.71 15.39 10.98
N LYS A 176 -34.01 14.32 11.36
CA LYS A 176 -33.16 14.30 12.55
C LYS A 176 -31.90 15.14 12.34
N ILE A 177 -31.31 15.08 11.14
CA ILE A 177 -30.16 15.90 10.76
C ILE A 177 -30.55 17.39 10.79
N VAL A 178 -31.69 17.76 10.18
CA VAL A 178 -32.18 19.13 10.19
C VAL A 178 -32.37 19.63 11.63
N LYS A 179 -33.06 18.86 12.49
CA LYS A 179 -33.24 19.22 13.91
C LYS A 179 -31.90 19.40 14.64
N THR A 180 -30.90 18.58 14.35
CA THR A 180 -29.58 18.67 14.94
C THR A 180 -28.88 19.96 14.53
N ILE A 181 -28.87 20.25 13.22
CA ILE A 181 -28.25 21.46 12.64
C ILE A 181 -28.86 22.73 13.22
N VAL A 182 -30.20 22.76 13.36
CA VAL A 182 -30.93 23.88 13.94
C VAL A 182 -30.66 24.01 15.45
N ALA A 183 -30.65 22.89 16.19
CA ALA A 183 -30.33 22.88 17.61
C ALA A 183 -28.91 23.37 17.96
N MET A 184 -28.01 23.29 16.99
CA MET A 184 -26.65 23.83 17.08
C MET A 184 -26.53 25.29 16.66
N ASP A 185 -27.60 25.88 16.16
CA ASP A 185 -27.57 27.23 15.55
C ASP A 185 -26.53 27.33 14.40
N PHE A 186 -26.38 26.23 13.63
CA PHE A 186 -25.43 26.16 12.53
C PHE A 186 -26.02 26.69 11.22
N MET A 187 -27.31 26.36 10.96
CA MET A 187 -28.08 26.86 9.83
C MET A 187 -29.55 27.07 10.24
N SER A 188 -30.25 27.93 9.51
CA SER A 188 -31.69 28.02 9.62
C SER A 188 -32.37 26.70 9.19
N GLU A 189 -33.57 26.42 9.67
CA GLU A 189 -34.30 25.20 9.33
C GLU A 189 -34.53 25.10 7.81
N GLU A 190 -34.87 26.20 7.15
CA GLU A 190 -35.06 26.24 5.70
C GLU A 190 -33.77 25.90 4.96
N ALA A 191 -32.63 26.47 5.34
CA ALA A 191 -31.33 26.17 4.74
C ALA A 191 -30.93 24.71 4.95
N ALA A 192 -31.10 24.16 6.14
CA ALA A 192 -30.80 22.76 6.44
C ALA A 192 -31.68 21.79 5.64
N ARG A 193 -32.98 22.08 5.49
CA ARG A 193 -33.90 21.28 4.66
C ARG A 193 -33.50 21.37 3.18
N ASN A 194 -33.16 22.53 2.67
CA ASN A 194 -32.71 22.72 1.30
C ASN A 194 -31.40 21.99 1.04
N TRP A 195 -30.45 22.05 1.97
CA TRP A 195 -29.21 21.28 1.88
C TRP A 195 -29.50 19.78 1.82
N CYS A 196 -30.27 19.21 2.74
CA CYS A 196 -30.60 17.79 2.75
C CYS A 196 -31.23 17.32 1.42
N LYS A 197 -32.08 18.13 0.80
CA LYS A 197 -32.75 17.80 -0.49
C LYS A 197 -31.77 17.84 -1.66
N ASN A 198 -30.85 18.79 -1.69
CA ASN A 198 -30.02 19.09 -2.86
C ASN A 198 -28.60 18.53 -2.74
N ALA A 199 -28.15 18.09 -1.57
CA ALA A 199 -26.78 17.67 -1.29
C ALA A 199 -26.19 16.69 -2.31
N LYS A 200 -26.99 15.70 -2.73
CA LYS A 200 -26.57 14.73 -3.75
C LYS A 200 -26.36 15.36 -5.12
N GLY A 201 -27.24 16.28 -5.53
CA GLY A 201 -27.21 16.89 -6.86
C GLY A 201 -26.18 18.01 -6.99
N SER A 202 -25.80 18.63 -5.89
CA SER A 202 -24.79 19.71 -5.86
C SER A 202 -23.36 19.21 -5.64
N TYR A 203 -23.18 17.92 -5.33
CA TYR A 203 -21.86 17.34 -5.16
C TYR A 203 -21.25 16.94 -6.50
N ASP A 204 -20.13 17.52 -6.83
CA ASP A 204 -19.32 17.14 -7.98
C ASP A 204 -18.07 16.41 -7.51
N LEU A 205 -17.87 15.20 -8.03
CA LEU A 205 -16.69 14.40 -7.78
C LEU A 205 -15.72 14.59 -8.95
N SER A 206 -14.54 15.11 -8.65
CA SER A 206 -13.48 15.24 -9.67
C SER A 206 -12.11 14.89 -9.08
N ILE A 207 -11.15 14.59 -9.95
CA ILE A 207 -9.77 14.34 -9.54
C ILE A 207 -9.18 15.59 -8.90
N GLU A 208 -9.44 16.77 -9.45
CA GLU A 208 -8.96 18.06 -8.94
C GLU A 208 -9.47 18.30 -7.50
N LYS A 209 -10.73 18.02 -7.23
CA LYS A 209 -11.30 18.14 -5.88
C LYS A 209 -10.62 17.19 -4.91
N PHE A 210 -10.41 15.94 -5.31
CA PHE A 210 -9.71 14.93 -4.50
C PHE A 210 -8.29 15.40 -4.17
N VAL A 211 -7.54 15.84 -5.16
CA VAL A 211 -6.16 16.32 -5.02
C VAL A 211 -6.08 17.55 -4.12
N SER A 212 -7.02 18.51 -4.27
CA SER A 212 -7.11 19.68 -3.38
C SER A 212 -7.31 19.28 -1.92
N LEU A 213 -8.23 18.34 -1.64
CA LEU A 213 -8.48 17.85 -0.29
C LEU A 213 -7.27 17.14 0.33
N VAL A 214 -6.55 16.32 -0.45
CA VAL A 214 -5.32 15.66 0.02
C VAL A 214 -4.23 16.69 0.32
N LYS A 215 -4.07 17.70 -0.57
CA LYS A 215 -3.12 18.80 -0.36
C LYS A 215 -3.41 19.57 0.92
N GLU A 216 -4.66 20.03 1.09
CA GLU A 216 -5.11 20.75 2.29
C GLU A 216 -4.85 19.94 3.57
N TYR A 217 -5.13 18.63 3.51
CA TYR A 217 -4.87 17.72 4.61
C TYR A 217 -3.38 17.64 4.95
N CYS A 218 -2.50 17.47 3.96
CA CYS A 218 -1.05 17.47 4.15
C CYS A 218 -0.54 18.79 4.73
N GLU A 219 -1.09 19.93 4.30
CA GLU A 219 -0.75 21.25 4.81
C GLU A 219 -1.19 21.42 6.27
N LYS A 220 -2.41 21.01 6.62
CA LYS A 220 -2.95 21.02 7.99
C LYS A 220 -2.14 20.16 8.96
N LYS A 221 -1.63 19.00 8.50
CA LYS A 221 -0.80 18.08 9.31
C LYS A 221 0.65 18.54 9.47
N GLY A 222 1.14 19.38 8.59
CA GLY A 222 2.47 19.99 8.67
C GLY A 222 3.48 19.47 7.62
N PRO A 223 4.71 19.99 7.67
CA PRO A 223 5.71 19.74 6.62
C PRO A 223 6.21 18.30 6.57
N ASN A 224 6.25 17.62 7.72
CA ASN A 224 6.79 16.25 7.86
C ASN A 224 5.68 15.19 7.94
N HIS A 225 4.58 15.39 7.21
CA HIS A 225 3.47 14.44 7.18
C HIS A 225 3.22 13.95 5.76
N HIS A 226 3.13 12.63 5.58
CA HIS A 226 2.86 11.99 4.31
C HIS A 226 1.51 11.27 4.31
N VAL A 227 0.86 11.27 3.15
CA VAL A 227 -0.36 10.50 2.87
C VAL A 227 -0.02 9.41 1.86
N ILE A 228 -0.28 8.15 2.18
CA ILE A 228 0.20 7.02 1.40
C ILE A 228 -0.96 6.09 1.06
N PHE A 229 -1.28 5.99 -0.23
CA PHE A 229 -2.27 5.05 -0.76
C PHE A 229 -1.56 3.79 -1.24
N LEU A 230 -1.89 2.66 -0.64
CA LEU A 230 -1.40 1.33 -0.99
C LEU A 230 -2.57 0.55 -1.58
N VAL A 231 -2.56 0.35 -2.88
CA VAL A 231 -3.69 -0.20 -3.64
C VAL A 231 -3.33 -1.59 -4.15
N ASP A 232 -3.99 -2.60 -3.61
CA ASP A 232 -3.78 -3.97 -4.05
C ASP A 232 -4.69 -4.32 -5.23
N GLU A 233 -4.14 -5.10 -6.17
CA GLU A 233 -4.82 -5.66 -7.34
C GLU A 233 -5.35 -4.63 -8.36
N ILE A 234 -4.76 -3.42 -8.43
CA ILE A 234 -5.20 -2.36 -9.36
C ILE A 234 -5.14 -2.81 -10.83
N GLY A 235 -4.14 -3.63 -11.20
CA GLY A 235 -3.99 -4.10 -12.58
C GLY A 235 -5.16 -4.97 -13.05
N GLN A 236 -5.72 -5.81 -12.18
CA GLN A 236 -6.91 -6.61 -12.48
C GLN A 236 -8.16 -5.74 -12.61
N TYR A 237 -8.31 -4.77 -11.72
CA TYR A 237 -9.43 -3.84 -11.74
C TYR A 237 -9.46 -2.98 -13.01
N ILE A 238 -8.30 -2.49 -13.45
CA ILE A 238 -8.17 -1.72 -14.68
C ILE A 238 -8.32 -2.61 -15.90
N ALA A 239 -7.76 -3.82 -15.85
CA ALA A 239 -7.75 -4.79 -16.96
C ALA A 239 -7.46 -4.09 -18.30
N ASP A 240 -8.41 -4.17 -19.24
CA ASP A 240 -8.31 -3.57 -20.56
C ASP A 240 -8.92 -2.17 -20.68
N ASP A 241 -9.41 -1.57 -19.59
CA ASP A 241 -10.04 -0.28 -19.62
C ASP A 241 -9.00 0.86 -19.64
N THR A 242 -8.78 1.42 -20.82
CA THR A 242 -7.87 2.54 -21.04
C THR A 242 -8.28 3.80 -20.25
N GLN A 243 -9.58 4.01 -20.03
CA GLN A 243 -10.06 5.19 -19.32
C GLN A 243 -9.73 5.11 -17.82
N LEU A 244 -9.85 3.92 -17.21
CA LEU A 244 -9.45 3.69 -15.82
C LEU A 244 -7.92 3.87 -15.65
N MET A 245 -7.13 3.40 -16.61
CA MET A 245 -5.69 3.60 -16.59
C MET A 245 -5.30 5.10 -16.67
N LEU A 246 -5.96 5.85 -17.54
CA LEU A 246 -5.75 7.30 -17.64
C LEU A 246 -6.17 8.02 -16.35
N ASN A 247 -7.24 7.61 -15.71
CA ASN A 247 -7.66 8.17 -14.42
C ASN A 247 -6.64 7.93 -13.32
N LEU A 248 -6.11 6.71 -13.21
CA LEU A 248 -5.04 6.41 -12.26
C LEU A 248 -3.80 7.27 -12.53
N GLN A 249 -3.41 7.39 -13.80
CA GLN A 249 -2.29 8.26 -14.19
C GLN A 249 -2.52 9.70 -13.76
N THR A 250 -3.70 10.26 -14.06
CA THR A 250 -4.03 11.66 -13.72
C THR A 250 -4.01 11.86 -12.20
N ILE A 251 -4.56 10.93 -11.43
CA ILE A 251 -4.51 10.99 -9.96
C ILE A 251 -3.05 11.05 -9.46
N VAL A 252 -2.18 10.19 -9.96
CA VAL A 252 -0.77 10.14 -9.54
C VAL A 252 -0.03 11.41 -9.95
N GLU A 253 -0.28 11.90 -11.17
CA GLU A 253 0.32 13.14 -11.71
C GLU A 253 -0.09 14.37 -10.91
N ASP A 254 -1.38 14.54 -10.69
CA ASP A 254 -1.92 15.71 -10.00
C ASP A 254 -1.54 15.71 -8.51
N LEU A 255 -1.57 14.56 -7.85
CA LEU A 255 -1.03 14.42 -6.49
C LEU A 255 0.46 14.75 -6.43
N GLY A 256 1.25 14.28 -7.42
CA GLY A 256 2.67 14.59 -7.55
C GLY A 256 2.93 16.07 -7.62
N THR A 257 2.21 16.75 -8.48
CA THR A 257 2.34 18.19 -8.72
C THR A 257 1.88 19.01 -7.51
N ALA A 258 0.73 18.65 -6.92
CA ALA A 258 0.12 19.42 -5.84
C ALA A 258 0.79 19.19 -4.48
N CYS A 259 1.17 17.94 -4.16
CA CYS A 259 1.66 17.55 -2.83
C CYS A 259 3.20 17.44 -2.75
N ARG A 260 3.91 17.46 -3.88
CA ARG A 260 5.38 17.57 -3.96
C ARG A 260 6.14 16.67 -2.98
N GLY A 261 6.01 15.36 -3.16
CA GLY A 261 6.69 14.35 -2.34
C GLY A 261 5.90 13.87 -1.11
N LYS A 262 4.77 14.49 -0.75
CA LYS A 262 4.01 14.15 0.46
C LYS A 262 2.89 13.15 0.25
N ALA A 263 2.40 12.95 -0.97
CA ALA A 263 1.32 12.01 -1.27
C ALA A 263 1.80 10.90 -2.21
N TRP A 264 1.82 9.65 -1.76
CA TRP A 264 2.34 8.51 -2.49
C TRP A 264 1.21 7.56 -2.92
N VAL A 265 1.36 7.00 -4.12
CA VAL A 265 0.45 5.98 -4.66
C VAL A 265 1.27 4.74 -5.03
N ILE A 266 1.10 3.67 -4.28
CA ILE A 266 1.82 2.41 -4.44
C ILE A 266 0.80 1.36 -4.84
N VAL A 267 0.97 0.76 -6.00
CA VAL A 267 -0.02 -0.17 -6.57
C VAL A 267 0.58 -1.53 -6.84
N THR A 268 -0.25 -2.59 -6.80
CA THR A 268 0.15 -3.91 -7.25
C THR A 268 -0.59 -4.33 -8.52
N SER A 269 0.10 -5.10 -9.37
CA SER A 269 -0.43 -5.70 -10.60
C SER A 269 0.14 -7.09 -10.83
N GLN A 270 -0.58 -7.94 -11.55
CA GLN A 270 -0.01 -9.20 -12.03
C GLN A 270 0.90 -8.99 -13.23
N GLU A 271 0.65 -7.95 -14.00
CA GLU A 271 1.42 -7.61 -15.21
C GLU A 271 2.32 -6.40 -14.96
N ASP A 272 3.45 -6.40 -15.66
CA ASP A 272 4.29 -5.22 -15.71
C ASP A 272 3.59 -4.08 -16.46
N ILE A 273 3.84 -2.86 -16.03
CA ILE A 273 3.27 -1.66 -16.64
C ILE A 273 3.59 -1.60 -18.15
N ASP A 274 4.76 -2.10 -18.55
CA ASP A 274 5.19 -2.14 -19.94
C ASP A 274 4.36 -3.11 -20.79
N SER A 275 3.89 -4.22 -20.22
CA SER A 275 3.01 -5.18 -20.90
C SER A 275 1.63 -4.60 -21.15
N ILE A 276 1.06 -3.93 -20.15
CA ILE A 276 -0.24 -3.27 -20.25
C ILE A 276 -0.21 -2.13 -21.27
N THR A 277 0.92 -1.44 -21.39
CA THR A 277 1.07 -0.27 -22.27
C THR A 277 1.42 -0.62 -23.71
N LYS A 278 2.15 -1.73 -23.97
CA LYS A 278 2.55 -2.15 -25.33
C LYS A 278 1.39 -2.57 -26.21
N THR A 279 0.33 -3.09 -25.62
CA THR A 279 -0.84 -3.57 -26.36
C THR A 279 -1.71 -2.45 -26.95
N LYS A 280 -1.52 -1.18 -26.59
CA LYS A 280 -2.51 -0.12 -26.84
C LYS A 280 -1.99 1.18 -27.49
N GLY A 281 -0.73 1.27 -27.96
CA GLY A 281 -0.23 2.42 -28.74
C GLY A 281 0.53 3.49 -27.95
N ASN A 282 0.96 4.56 -28.68
CA ASN A 282 1.97 5.55 -28.22
C ASN A 282 1.57 6.46 -27.03
N ASP A 283 0.31 6.51 -26.61
CA ASP A 283 -0.13 7.44 -25.54
C ASP A 283 0.24 6.97 -24.12
N PHE A 284 0.67 5.73 -23.98
CA PHE A 284 0.96 5.13 -22.67
C PHE A 284 2.38 5.38 -22.13
N SER A 285 3.27 5.98 -22.94
CA SER A 285 4.61 6.37 -22.45
C SER A 285 4.56 7.37 -21.30
N LYS A 286 3.50 8.18 -21.22
CA LYS A 286 3.25 9.12 -20.12
C LYS A 286 2.97 8.41 -18.80
N ILE A 287 2.24 7.29 -18.84
CA ILE A 287 1.93 6.48 -17.64
C ILE A 287 3.21 5.91 -17.04
N GLN A 288 4.09 5.42 -17.91
CA GLN A 288 5.39 4.90 -17.49
C GLN A 288 6.24 5.94 -16.74
N GLY A 289 6.15 7.21 -17.15
CA GLY A 289 6.86 8.31 -16.49
C GLY A 289 6.32 8.71 -15.11
N ARG A 290 5.08 8.31 -14.77
CA ARG A 290 4.45 8.61 -13.45
C ARG A 290 4.71 7.53 -12.41
N PHE A 291 4.94 6.30 -12.85
CA PHE A 291 5.40 5.19 -12.03
C PHE A 291 6.90 4.96 -12.26
N ASP A 292 7.70 5.87 -11.72
CA ASP A 292 9.17 5.86 -11.88
C ASP A 292 9.81 4.68 -11.13
N THR A 293 9.25 4.31 -9.98
CA THR A 293 9.69 3.16 -9.20
C THR A 293 8.91 1.92 -9.60
N ARG A 294 9.61 0.95 -10.20
CA ARG A 294 9.03 -0.31 -10.65
C ARG A 294 9.73 -1.47 -9.97
N LEU A 295 8.95 -2.29 -9.28
CA LEU A 295 9.44 -3.43 -8.51
C LEU A 295 8.78 -4.70 -9.07
N SER A 296 9.56 -5.57 -9.68
CA SER A 296 9.06 -6.83 -10.23
C SER A 296 9.42 -7.99 -9.31
N LEU A 297 8.42 -8.56 -8.63
CA LEU A 297 8.59 -9.67 -7.71
C LEU A 297 8.49 -11.00 -8.47
N SER A 298 9.52 -11.82 -8.34
CA SER A 298 9.54 -13.16 -8.87
C SER A 298 9.19 -14.22 -7.80
N ALA A 299 8.78 -15.40 -8.26
CA ALA A 299 8.60 -16.55 -7.37
C ALA A 299 9.90 -17.34 -7.18
N SER A 300 11.03 -16.88 -7.75
CA SER A 300 12.30 -17.63 -7.80
C SER A 300 13.01 -17.79 -6.45
N ASN A 301 12.60 -17.03 -5.43
CA ASN A 301 13.27 -17.04 -4.11
C ASN A 301 12.48 -17.80 -3.02
N VAL A 302 11.57 -18.69 -3.43
CA VAL A 302 10.81 -19.53 -2.48
C VAL A 302 11.76 -20.45 -1.70
N ASP A 303 12.81 -20.94 -2.33
CA ASP A 303 13.88 -21.73 -1.73
C ASP A 303 14.64 -20.97 -0.64
N GLU A 304 14.98 -19.69 -0.88
CA GLU A 304 15.60 -18.83 0.14
C GLU A 304 14.68 -18.62 1.36
N VAL A 305 13.38 -18.45 1.12
CA VAL A 305 12.39 -18.34 2.21
C VAL A 305 12.30 -19.64 3.01
N ILE A 306 12.25 -20.79 2.32
CA ILE A 306 12.21 -22.11 2.97
C ILE A 306 13.48 -22.32 3.80
N ARG A 307 14.66 -22.00 3.24
CA ARG A 307 15.94 -22.14 3.93
C ARG A 307 15.98 -21.30 5.20
N LYS A 308 15.64 -20.02 5.11
CA LYS A 308 15.71 -19.08 6.23
C LYS A 308 14.62 -19.29 7.29
N ARG A 309 13.51 -19.94 6.94
CA ARG A 309 12.39 -20.13 7.86
C ARG A 309 12.28 -21.52 8.43
N ILE A 310 12.49 -22.52 7.60
CA ILE A 310 12.22 -23.94 7.96
C ILE A 310 13.53 -24.67 8.20
N LEU A 311 14.56 -24.36 7.42
CA LEU A 311 15.84 -25.07 7.46
C LEU A 311 16.93 -24.34 8.24
N GLU A 312 16.60 -23.19 8.85
CA GLU A 312 17.55 -22.50 9.74
C GLU A 312 17.96 -23.42 10.88
N LYS A 313 19.26 -23.53 11.10
CA LYS A 313 19.84 -24.44 12.07
C LYS A 313 20.46 -23.64 13.21
N ASN A 314 20.32 -24.12 14.41
CA ASN A 314 21.13 -23.61 15.52
C ASN A 314 22.59 -24.10 15.37
N GLU A 315 23.54 -23.46 16.05
CA GLU A 315 24.96 -23.76 15.96
C GLU A 315 25.29 -25.23 16.26
N ILE A 316 24.55 -25.86 17.16
CA ILE A 316 24.71 -27.28 17.52
C ILE A 316 24.30 -28.17 16.35
N ALA A 317 23.15 -27.91 15.75
CA ALA A 317 22.67 -28.66 14.60
C ALA A 317 23.55 -28.49 13.36
N GLU A 318 24.04 -27.26 13.11
CA GLU A 318 24.97 -26.99 12.02
C GLU A 318 26.28 -27.76 12.18
N SER A 319 26.87 -27.75 13.37
CA SER A 319 28.09 -28.48 13.68
C SER A 319 27.91 -30.00 13.55
N ALA A 320 26.78 -30.52 14.07
CA ALA A 320 26.45 -31.94 13.96
C ALA A 320 26.23 -32.40 12.51
N LEU A 321 25.56 -31.57 11.69
CA LEU A 321 25.35 -31.85 10.26
C LEU A 321 26.65 -31.80 9.46
N LYS A 322 27.56 -30.88 9.76
CA LYS A 322 28.90 -30.83 9.14
C LYS A 322 29.68 -32.11 9.39
N LEU A 323 29.72 -32.56 10.65
CA LEU A 323 30.37 -33.79 11.03
C LEU A 323 29.75 -35.03 10.37
N LEU A 324 28.42 -35.11 10.36
CA LEU A 324 27.69 -36.19 9.70
C LEU A 324 27.92 -36.21 8.18
N TYR A 325 27.96 -35.03 7.57
CA TYR A 325 28.28 -34.90 6.14
C TYR A 325 29.70 -35.41 5.86
N GLU A 326 30.70 -34.99 6.64
CA GLU A 326 32.06 -35.45 6.47
C GLU A 326 32.21 -36.97 6.57
N GLN A 327 31.47 -37.61 7.47
CA GLN A 327 31.42 -39.06 7.61
C GLN A 327 30.74 -39.80 6.45
N LYS A 328 29.75 -39.18 5.81
CA LYS A 328 28.88 -39.79 4.80
C LYS A 328 29.04 -39.21 3.38
N GLU A 329 29.99 -38.30 3.20
CA GLU A 329 30.19 -37.55 1.97
C GLU A 329 30.26 -38.43 0.71
N SER A 330 31.08 -39.49 0.74
CA SER A 330 31.23 -40.39 -0.37
C SER A 330 29.96 -41.20 -0.71
N ILE A 331 29.17 -41.53 0.33
CA ILE A 331 27.91 -42.26 0.13
C ILE A 331 26.87 -41.31 -0.50
N ILE A 332 26.76 -40.08 0.05
CA ILE A 332 25.83 -39.08 -0.45
C ILE A 332 26.16 -38.67 -1.89
N LYS A 333 27.42 -38.39 -2.19
CA LYS A 333 27.89 -38.07 -3.54
C LYS A 333 27.61 -39.18 -4.52
N ASN A 334 27.86 -40.43 -4.16
CA ASN A 334 27.58 -41.58 -5.01
C ASN A 334 26.08 -41.77 -5.28
N LEU A 335 25.23 -41.57 -4.29
CA LEU A 335 23.78 -41.67 -4.41
C LEU A 335 23.22 -40.60 -5.37
N ILE A 336 23.69 -39.37 -5.24
CA ILE A 336 23.26 -38.24 -6.10
C ILE A 336 23.80 -38.40 -7.53
N THR A 337 25.06 -38.82 -7.69
CA THR A 337 25.65 -39.04 -9.03
C THR A 337 25.03 -40.22 -9.77
N PHE A 338 24.36 -41.15 -9.08
CA PHE A 338 23.68 -42.27 -9.69
C PHE A 338 22.28 -41.94 -10.25
N THR A 339 21.65 -40.91 -9.66
CA THR A 339 20.26 -40.51 -9.96
C THR A 339 20.13 -39.23 -10.78
N ALA A 340 21.19 -38.45 -10.92
CA ALA A 340 21.14 -37.16 -11.60
C ALA A 340 21.66 -37.22 -13.04
N ASP A 341 21.02 -36.47 -13.94
CA ASP A 341 21.52 -36.21 -15.31
C ASP A 341 22.84 -35.42 -15.25
N THR A 342 23.58 -35.46 -16.35
CA THR A 342 24.98 -34.96 -16.45
C THR A 342 25.12 -33.46 -16.10
N ALA A 343 24.09 -32.67 -16.26
CA ALA A 343 24.06 -31.24 -15.89
C ALA A 343 23.99 -31.02 -14.36
N ASP A 344 23.27 -31.89 -13.65
CA ASP A 344 23.06 -31.78 -12.21
C ASP A 344 24.24 -32.32 -11.37
N LYS A 345 25.14 -33.10 -11.99
CA LYS A 345 26.31 -33.67 -11.31
C LYS A 345 27.24 -32.63 -10.72
N LYS A 346 27.36 -31.47 -11.36
CA LYS A 346 28.22 -30.37 -10.90
C LYS A 346 27.65 -29.64 -9.68
N LEU A 347 26.32 -29.51 -9.63
CA LEU A 347 25.58 -28.83 -8.58
C LEU A 347 25.64 -29.52 -7.22
N TYR A 348 25.67 -30.88 -7.21
CA TYR A 348 25.61 -31.65 -5.96
C TYR A 348 26.98 -32.15 -5.46
N THR A 349 28.07 -31.73 -6.07
CA THR A 349 29.41 -32.13 -5.65
C THR A 349 30.05 -31.20 -4.62
N ASP A 350 29.49 -30.00 -4.42
CA ASP A 350 29.96 -29.05 -3.43
C ASP A 350 29.32 -29.33 -2.06
N LYS A 351 30.13 -29.33 -1.01
CA LYS A 351 29.72 -29.49 0.38
C LYS A 351 28.67 -28.44 0.80
N THR A 352 28.80 -27.23 0.32
CA THR A 352 27.91 -26.10 0.59
C THR A 352 26.53 -26.33 -0.04
N CYS A 353 26.49 -26.83 -1.25
CA CYS A 353 25.24 -27.13 -1.98
C CYS A 353 24.43 -28.23 -1.31
N LEU A 354 25.07 -29.28 -0.79
CA LEU A 354 24.38 -30.40 -0.12
C LEU A 354 23.86 -30.04 1.28
N LEU A 355 24.51 -29.12 1.95
CA LEU A 355 24.07 -28.60 3.25
C LEU A 355 23.01 -27.47 3.12
N TYR A 356 23.04 -26.77 1.98
CA TYR A 356 22.18 -25.62 1.68
C TYR A 356 21.68 -25.73 0.23
N THR A 357 20.78 -26.66 -0.03
CA THR A 357 20.32 -27.05 -1.39
C THR A 357 19.77 -25.90 -2.26
N SER A 358 19.53 -24.73 -1.67
CA SER A 358 19.03 -23.56 -2.40
C SER A 358 20.12 -22.74 -3.11
N ASP A 359 21.37 -22.76 -2.66
CA ASP A 359 22.44 -21.96 -3.29
C ASP A 359 22.91 -22.56 -4.63
N ALA A 360 22.66 -23.85 -4.85
CA ALA A 360 23.01 -24.54 -6.09
C ALA A 360 22.18 -24.09 -7.31
N ALA A 361 20.96 -23.59 -7.10
CA ALA A 361 20.10 -23.13 -8.17
C ALA A 361 20.46 -21.70 -8.67
N ASP A 362 21.10 -20.88 -7.84
CA ASP A 362 21.47 -19.50 -8.18
C ASP A 362 22.80 -19.40 -8.96
N GLU A 363 23.73 -20.36 -8.77
CA GLU A 363 24.99 -20.39 -9.53
C GLU A 363 24.86 -21.02 -10.94
N ALA A 364 23.72 -21.65 -11.24
CA ALA A 364 23.46 -22.29 -12.52
C ALA A 364 22.66 -21.43 -13.52
N ARG A 365 22.32 -20.19 -13.16
CA ARG A 365 21.69 -19.17 -14.02
C ARG A 365 22.64 -18.03 -14.29
#